data_80f5fba6f9af98a2f2d2616768f6c9ea
#
_entry.id   80f5fba6f9af98a2f2d2616768f6c9ea
#
_cell.length_a   1.000
_cell.length_b   1.000
_cell.length_c   1.000
_cell.angle_alpha   90.00
_cell.angle_beta   90.00
_cell.angle_gamma   90.00
#
_symmetry.space_group_name_H-M   'P 1'
#
loop_
_entity.id
_entity.type
_entity.pdbx_description
1 polymer ?
#
loop_
_entity_poly.entity_id
_entity_poly.type
_entity_poly.pdbx_seq_one_letter_code
_entity_poly.pdbx_strand_id
1 'polypeptide(L)'
;MNIHQMSVSYVIEQDRLLIRINGKETGGEVRAWLTRRLTLGLLPVLSHSTTEQVKKAATPVETPAPVNLEEKRGQMLSEFEAEAALRTGDFKTPYEAREGTPDPLLGTQPLLLTEIKVTQMKNGQLKLELIEKLPDVTEVRNVQLMMDPQLSNGMLQLLHQGLTASQWLQLPDVPAMDSLASVEAADPAEPALDPARPKYLN
;
A
#
# COMPACT_ATOMS: atom_id res chain seq x y z
N MET A 1 -13.75 -8.44 -9.80
CA MET A 1 -13.24 -9.69 -9.21
C MET A 1 -13.72 -9.80 -7.78
N ASN A 2 -14.33 -10.94 -7.41
CA ASN A 2 -14.71 -11.25 -6.02
C ASN A 2 -13.51 -11.82 -5.28
N ILE A 3 -13.07 -11.13 -4.22
CA ILE A 3 -11.87 -11.50 -3.47
C ILE A 3 -12.19 -12.66 -2.54
N HIS A 4 -11.34 -13.69 -2.53
CA HIS A 4 -11.39 -14.80 -1.58
C HIS A 4 -10.34 -14.62 -0.48
N GLN A 5 -9.11 -14.36 -0.87
CA GLN A 5 -7.98 -14.19 0.04
C GLN A 5 -7.06 -13.09 -0.49
N MET A 6 -6.46 -12.34 0.40
CA MET A 6 -5.52 -11.27 0.07
C MET A 6 -4.35 -11.29 1.05
N SER A 7 -3.15 -11.01 0.55
CA SER A 7 -1.96 -10.80 1.37
C SER A 7 -1.14 -9.61 0.89
N VAL A 8 -0.44 -8.99 1.83
CA VAL A 8 0.54 -7.94 1.55
C VAL A 8 1.83 -8.30 2.28
N SER A 9 2.93 -8.36 1.57
CA SER A 9 4.24 -8.67 2.15
C SER A 9 5.28 -7.67 1.66
N TYR A 10 6.19 -7.27 2.55
CA TYR A 10 7.36 -6.48 2.16
C TYR A 10 8.46 -7.41 1.63
N VAL A 11 9.01 -7.07 0.47
CA VAL A 11 10.10 -7.79 -0.18
C VAL A 11 11.32 -6.89 -0.19
N ILE A 12 12.26 -7.19 0.68
CA ILE A 12 13.42 -6.35 0.97
C ILE A 12 14.33 -6.18 -0.25
N GLU A 13 14.49 -7.22 -1.07
CA GLU A 13 15.34 -7.21 -2.27
C GLU A 13 14.81 -6.26 -3.34
N GLN A 14 13.51 -5.99 -3.33
CA GLN A 14 12.85 -5.10 -4.29
C GLN A 14 12.54 -3.73 -3.70
N ASP A 15 12.63 -3.59 -2.37
CA ASP A 15 12.12 -2.45 -1.60
C ASP A 15 10.69 -2.09 -1.99
N ARG A 16 9.81 -3.11 -2.07
CA ARG A 16 8.42 -2.99 -2.50
C ARG A 16 7.50 -3.85 -1.68
N LEU A 17 6.21 -3.49 -1.65
CA LEU A 17 5.18 -4.37 -1.17
C LEU A 17 4.65 -5.23 -2.31
N LEU A 18 4.55 -6.53 -2.07
CA LEU A 18 3.88 -7.47 -2.96
C LEU A 18 2.46 -7.71 -2.45
N ILE A 19 1.48 -7.31 -3.24
CA ILE A 19 0.08 -7.68 -3.03
C ILE A 19 -0.20 -8.95 -3.81
N ARG A 20 -0.87 -9.91 -3.16
CA ARG A 20 -1.41 -11.12 -3.78
C ARG A 20 -2.89 -11.19 -3.48
N ILE A 21 -3.68 -11.52 -4.48
CA ILE A 21 -5.14 -11.57 -4.38
C ILE A 21 -5.65 -12.80 -5.14
N ASN A 22 -6.40 -13.65 -4.44
CA ASN A 22 -7.11 -14.77 -5.04
C ASN A 22 -8.59 -14.43 -5.20
N GLY A 23 -9.15 -14.75 -6.36
CA GLY A 23 -10.59 -14.67 -6.61
C GLY A 23 -11.33 -15.95 -6.25
N LYS A 24 -12.62 -15.84 -5.93
CA LYS A 24 -13.48 -17.01 -5.64
C LYS A 24 -13.77 -17.84 -6.90
N GLU A 25 -13.96 -17.18 -8.03
CA GLU A 25 -14.48 -17.78 -9.27
C GLU A 25 -13.42 -17.97 -10.36
N THR A 26 -12.41 -17.11 -10.38
CA THR A 26 -11.30 -17.20 -11.33
C THR A 26 -10.15 -17.93 -10.65
N GLY A 27 -9.79 -19.12 -11.12
CA GLY A 27 -8.71 -19.93 -10.55
C GLY A 27 -7.32 -19.29 -10.56
N GLY A 28 -7.20 -17.99 -10.86
CA GLY A 28 -5.96 -17.24 -10.98
C GLY A 28 -5.65 -16.35 -9.78
N GLU A 29 -4.37 -16.13 -9.57
CA GLU A 29 -3.82 -15.21 -8.59
C GLU A 29 -3.40 -13.92 -9.28
N VAL A 30 -3.84 -12.78 -8.75
CA VAL A 30 -3.34 -11.45 -9.12
C VAL A 30 -2.17 -11.10 -8.21
N ARG A 31 -1.03 -10.75 -8.80
CA ARG A 31 0.16 -10.29 -8.09
C ARG A 31 0.51 -8.88 -8.56
N ALA A 32 0.79 -7.99 -7.62
CA ALA A 32 1.10 -6.61 -7.94
C ALA A 32 2.15 -6.02 -7.00
N TRP A 33 3.11 -5.27 -7.57
CA TRP A 33 4.12 -4.53 -6.84
C TRP A 33 3.64 -3.12 -6.54
N LEU A 34 3.68 -2.75 -5.27
CA LEU A 34 3.48 -1.39 -4.77
C LEU A 34 4.81 -0.76 -4.41
N THR A 35 5.10 0.39 -5.01
CA THR A 35 6.24 1.21 -4.62
C THR A 35 5.92 2.00 -3.34
N ARG A 36 6.96 2.41 -2.59
CA ARG A 36 6.82 3.30 -1.42
C ARG A 36 5.94 4.51 -1.72
N ARG A 37 6.18 5.19 -2.84
CA ARG A 37 5.41 6.39 -3.24
C ARG A 37 3.92 6.10 -3.40
N LEU A 38 3.57 5.02 -4.09
CA LEU A 38 2.16 4.64 -4.28
C LEU A 38 1.51 4.21 -2.98
N THR A 39 2.21 3.45 -2.13
CA THR A 39 1.69 3.02 -0.83
C THR A 39 1.37 4.22 0.06
N LEU A 40 2.31 5.16 0.19
CA LEU A 40 2.11 6.36 1.03
C LEU A 40 1.01 7.27 0.49
N GLY A 41 0.84 7.35 -0.84
CA GLY A 41 -0.26 8.10 -1.46
C GLY A 41 -1.62 7.38 -1.36
N LEU A 42 -1.64 6.06 -1.40
CA LEU A 42 -2.86 5.26 -1.32
C LEU A 42 -3.49 5.26 0.08
N LEU A 43 -2.67 5.14 1.13
CA LEU A 43 -3.15 4.99 2.50
C LEU A 43 -4.16 6.06 2.93
N PRO A 44 -3.89 7.39 2.81
CA PRO A 44 -4.84 8.41 3.22
C PRO A 44 -6.12 8.39 2.39
N VAL A 45 -6.01 8.13 1.08
CA VAL A 45 -7.16 8.06 0.18
C VAL A 45 -8.05 6.87 0.52
N LEU A 46 -7.45 5.70 0.74
CA LEU A 46 -8.18 4.49 1.09
C LEU A 46 -8.81 4.61 2.47
N SER A 47 -8.10 5.15 3.47
CA SER A 47 -8.62 5.40 4.81
C SER A 47 -9.83 6.33 4.78
N HIS A 48 -9.74 7.47 4.07
CA HIS A 48 -10.85 8.38 3.90
C HIS A 48 -12.05 7.72 3.21
N SER A 49 -11.80 7.01 2.11
CA SER A 49 -12.84 6.33 1.33
C SER A 49 -13.54 5.22 2.13
N THR A 50 -12.79 4.49 2.96
CA THR A 50 -13.34 3.47 3.85
C THR A 50 -14.21 4.11 4.94
N THR A 51 -13.78 5.22 5.53
CA THR A 51 -14.58 5.97 6.50
C THR A 51 -15.90 6.44 5.89
N GLU A 52 -15.88 6.98 4.68
CA GLU A 52 -17.10 7.41 3.97
C GLU A 52 -17.98 6.21 3.58
N GLN A 53 -17.40 5.06 3.27
CA GLN A 53 -18.10 3.82 2.99
C GLN A 53 -18.90 3.37 4.24
N VAL A 54 -18.28 3.39 5.41
CA VAL A 54 -18.90 3.03 6.69
C VAL A 54 -20.02 4.02 7.05
N LYS A 55 -19.78 5.32 6.89
CA LYS A 55 -20.81 6.36 7.13
C LYS A 55 -22.06 6.14 6.28
N LYS A 56 -21.91 5.77 5.02
CA LYS A 56 -23.03 5.50 4.10
C LYS A 56 -23.76 4.21 4.40
N ALA A 57 -23.07 3.20 4.93
CA ALA A 57 -23.67 1.95 5.35
C ALA A 57 -24.45 2.10 6.66
N ALA A 58 -24.05 3.04 7.52
CA ALA A 58 -24.80 3.38 8.73
C ALA A 58 -26.10 4.11 8.35
N THR A 59 -27.23 3.59 8.77
CA THR A 59 -28.58 4.14 8.52
C THR A 59 -28.61 5.64 8.84
N PRO A 60 -29.18 6.51 7.97
CA PRO A 60 -29.31 7.93 8.25
C PRO A 60 -30.14 8.13 9.53
N VAL A 61 -29.59 8.84 10.50
CA VAL A 61 -30.39 9.34 11.62
C VAL A 61 -31.11 10.58 11.08
N GLU A 62 -32.42 10.54 11.09
CA GLU A 62 -33.34 11.60 10.55
C GLU A 62 -33.18 13.00 11.19
N THR A 63 -32.34 13.14 12.19
CA THR A 63 -32.07 14.43 12.85
C THR A 63 -30.72 15.00 12.37
N PRO A 64 -30.71 16.19 11.75
CA PRO A 64 -29.45 16.86 11.40
C PRO A 64 -28.70 17.21 12.69
N ALA A 65 -27.58 16.52 12.90
CA ALA A 65 -26.67 16.81 13.99
C ALA A 65 -25.66 17.92 13.55
N PRO A 66 -25.11 18.71 14.49
CA PRO A 66 -24.07 19.66 14.16
C PRO A 66 -22.85 18.97 13.54
N VAL A 67 -22.23 19.59 12.54
CA VAL A 67 -21.16 19.03 11.69
C VAL A 67 -20.06 18.32 12.49
N ASN A 68 -19.65 18.90 13.62
CA ASN A 68 -18.62 18.30 14.51
C ASN A 68 -19.04 16.98 15.16
N LEU A 69 -20.34 16.76 15.34
CA LEU A 69 -20.86 15.52 15.93
C LEU A 69 -20.95 14.40 14.87
N GLU A 70 -21.25 14.76 13.63
CA GLU A 70 -21.27 13.81 12.51
C GLU A 70 -19.87 13.30 12.16
N GLU A 71 -18.85 14.18 12.19
CA GLU A 71 -17.46 13.78 11.99
C GLU A 71 -16.99 12.83 13.08
N LYS A 72 -17.23 13.15 14.35
CA LYS A 72 -16.87 12.29 15.48
C LYS A 72 -17.57 10.95 15.41
N ARG A 73 -18.87 10.95 15.08
CA ARG A 73 -19.65 9.72 14.89
C ARG A 73 -19.07 8.87 13.75
N GLY A 74 -18.71 9.50 12.62
CA GLY A 74 -18.08 8.81 11.49
C GLY A 74 -16.73 8.18 11.88
N GLN A 75 -15.91 8.88 12.67
CA GLN A 75 -14.66 8.35 13.18
C GLN A 75 -14.89 7.15 14.12
N MET A 76 -15.79 7.28 15.10
CA MET A 76 -16.11 6.19 16.03
C MET A 76 -16.68 4.94 15.30
N LEU A 77 -17.53 5.13 14.30
CA LEU A 77 -18.05 4.04 13.49
C LEU A 77 -16.93 3.37 12.67
N SER A 78 -16.04 4.17 12.09
CA SER A 78 -14.89 3.65 11.34
C SER A 78 -13.93 2.87 12.22
N GLU A 79 -13.65 3.34 13.44
CA GLU A 79 -12.83 2.64 14.42
C GLU A 79 -13.49 1.31 14.86
N PHE A 80 -14.80 1.34 15.12
CA PHE A 80 -15.56 0.14 15.48
C PHE A 80 -15.56 -0.90 14.36
N GLU A 81 -15.80 -0.48 13.12
CA GLU A 81 -15.77 -1.36 11.95
C GLU A 81 -14.36 -1.90 11.68
N ALA A 82 -13.33 -1.08 11.88
CA ALA A 82 -11.95 -1.52 11.78
C ALA A 82 -11.63 -2.58 12.86
N GLU A 83 -12.06 -2.37 14.10
CA GLU A 83 -11.90 -3.35 15.17
C GLU A 83 -12.71 -4.64 14.90
N ALA A 84 -13.95 -4.51 14.40
CA ALA A 84 -14.76 -5.66 14.01
C ALA A 84 -14.13 -6.44 12.86
N ALA A 85 -13.58 -5.76 11.85
CA ALA A 85 -12.84 -6.39 10.76
C ALA A 85 -11.59 -7.13 11.25
N LEU A 86 -10.87 -6.56 12.24
CA LEU A 86 -9.73 -7.23 12.88
C LEU A 86 -10.12 -8.49 13.66
N ARG A 87 -11.29 -8.47 14.31
CA ARG A 87 -11.79 -9.63 15.08
C ARG A 87 -12.33 -10.74 14.18
N THR A 88 -12.98 -10.37 13.08
CA THR A 88 -13.62 -11.32 12.15
C THR A 88 -12.71 -11.74 11.00
N GLY A 89 -11.72 -10.91 10.66
CA GLY A 89 -10.74 -11.19 9.63
C GLY A 89 -9.78 -12.28 10.07
N ASP A 90 -9.56 -13.27 9.20
CA ASP A 90 -8.55 -14.30 9.43
C ASP A 90 -7.19 -13.81 8.92
N PHE A 91 -6.45 -13.12 9.81
CA PHE A 91 -5.08 -12.68 9.55
C PHE A 91 -4.01 -13.71 10.00
N LYS A 92 -4.45 -14.86 10.54
CA LYS A 92 -3.54 -15.88 11.08
C LYS A 92 -3.32 -17.04 10.12
N THR A 93 -4.32 -17.35 9.29
CA THR A 93 -4.18 -18.40 8.27
C THR A 93 -3.20 -17.94 7.21
N PRO A 94 -2.13 -18.70 6.96
CA PRO A 94 -1.19 -18.36 5.91
C PRO A 94 -1.89 -18.23 4.56
N TYR A 95 -1.41 -17.29 3.75
CA TYR A 95 -1.91 -17.13 2.39
C TYR A 95 -1.56 -18.39 1.57
N GLU A 96 -2.58 -19.04 1.05
CA GLU A 96 -2.41 -20.19 0.15
C GLU A 96 -2.31 -19.69 -1.28
N ALA A 97 -1.09 -19.72 -1.84
CA ALA A 97 -0.89 -19.48 -3.26
C ALA A 97 -1.66 -20.54 -4.04
N ARG A 98 -2.64 -20.13 -4.84
CA ARG A 98 -3.29 -21.07 -5.75
C ARG A 98 -2.32 -21.36 -6.91
N GLU A 99 -1.88 -22.61 -7.00
CA GLU A 99 -1.22 -23.14 -8.19
C GLU A 99 -2.26 -23.25 -9.31
N GLY A 100 -2.61 -22.13 -9.89
CA GLY A 100 -3.44 -22.05 -11.09
C GLY A 100 -2.66 -21.33 -12.17
N THR A 101 -2.97 -21.61 -13.42
CA THR A 101 -2.45 -20.84 -14.55
C THR A 101 -2.72 -19.37 -14.27
N PRO A 102 -1.69 -18.50 -14.29
CA PRO A 102 -1.90 -17.07 -14.14
C PRO A 102 -2.96 -16.62 -15.15
N ASP A 103 -3.79 -15.66 -14.77
CA ASP A 103 -4.74 -15.09 -15.71
C ASP A 103 -3.95 -14.70 -16.99
N PRO A 104 -4.27 -15.29 -18.17
CA PRO A 104 -3.52 -15.05 -19.38
C PRO A 104 -3.49 -13.55 -19.76
N LEU A 105 -4.45 -12.76 -19.30
CA LEU A 105 -4.49 -11.31 -19.50
C LEU A 105 -3.49 -10.55 -18.63
N LEU A 106 -3.06 -11.10 -17.50
CA LEU A 106 -2.15 -10.45 -16.55
C LEU A 106 -0.70 -10.94 -16.66
N GLY A 107 -0.49 -12.05 -17.38
CA GLY A 107 0.83 -12.66 -17.56
C GLY A 107 1.39 -13.30 -16.27
N THR A 108 2.61 -13.84 -16.38
CA THR A 108 3.28 -14.56 -15.27
C THR A 108 3.98 -13.62 -14.29
N GLN A 109 4.30 -12.40 -14.70
CA GLN A 109 4.99 -11.41 -13.89
C GLN A 109 4.01 -10.56 -13.08
N PRO A 110 4.32 -10.23 -11.81
CA PRO A 110 3.51 -9.30 -11.05
C PRO A 110 3.41 -7.95 -11.76
N LEU A 111 2.24 -7.30 -11.70
CA LEU A 111 2.04 -5.95 -12.21
C LEU A 111 2.91 -4.96 -11.43
N LEU A 112 3.64 -4.10 -12.11
CA LEU A 112 4.26 -2.94 -11.48
C LEU A 112 3.27 -1.78 -11.47
N LEU A 113 2.60 -1.57 -10.35
CA LEU A 113 1.58 -0.52 -10.27
C LEU A 113 2.19 0.85 -10.46
N THR A 114 1.65 1.59 -11.42
CA THR A 114 2.01 2.97 -11.73
C THR A 114 0.92 3.95 -11.30
N GLU A 115 -0.32 3.47 -11.27
CA GLU A 115 -1.50 4.25 -10.90
C GLU A 115 -2.50 3.38 -10.14
N ILE A 116 -3.20 3.97 -9.16
CA ILE A 116 -4.30 3.32 -8.44
C ILE A 116 -5.46 4.32 -8.39
N LYS A 117 -6.65 3.87 -8.80
CA LYS A 117 -7.87 4.67 -8.70
C LYS A 117 -8.79 4.06 -7.66
N VAL A 118 -9.25 4.90 -6.74
CA VAL A 118 -10.23 4.54 -5.73
C VAL A 118 -11.54 5.26 -6.07
N THR A 119 -12.60 4.51 -6.30
CA THR A 119 -13.92 5.06 -6.66
C THR A 119 -14.97 4.50 -5.73
N GLN A 120 -15.73 5.40 -5.10
CA GLN A 120 -16.86 5.01 -4.28
C GLN A 120 -18.09 4.76 -5.16
N MET A 121 -18.67 3.58 -5.04
CA MET A 121 -19.84 3.17 -5.79
C MET A 121 -21.14 3.56 -5.07
N LYS A 122 -22.24 3.69 -5.83
CA LYS A 122 -23.57 4.03 -5.26
C LYS A 122 -24.11 2.96 -4.31
N ASN A 123 -23.70 1.72 -4.50
CA ASN A 123 -24.10 0.57 -3.65
C ASN A 123 -23.28 0.48 -2.34
N GLY A 124 -22.46 1.49 -2.01
CA GLY A 124 -21.64 1.49 -0.80
C GLY A 124 -20.33 0.69 -0.91
N GLN A 125 -20.03 0.07 -2.05
CA GLN A 125 -18.75 -0.61 -2.28
C GLN A 125 -17.68 0.38 -2.76
N LEU A 126 -16.41 0.04 -2.54
CA LEU A 126 -15.27 0.68 -3.17
C LEU A 126 -14.82 -0.12 -4.38
N LYS A 127 -14.62 0.57 -5.50
CA LYS A 127 -13.93 0.03 -6.66
C LYS A 127 -12.49 0.51 -6.64
N LEU A 128 -11.57 -0.43 -6.60
CA LEU A 128 -10.14 -0.18 -6.69
C LEU A 128 -9.63 -0.66 -8.05
N GLU A 129 -9.07 0.23 -8.85
CA GLU A 129 -8.44 -0.10 -10.12
C GLU A 129 -6.91 -0.05 -9.94
N LEU A 130 -6.27 -1.19 -10.12
CA LEU A 130 -4.83 -1.35 -10.09
C LEU A 130 -4.32 -1.30 -11.52
N ILE A 131 -3.49 -0.33 -11.85
CA ILE A 131 -3.09 -0.05 -13.23
C ILE A 131 -1.57 -0.09 -13.35
N GLU A 132 -1.11 -0.85 -14.34
CA GLU A 132 0.27 -0.81 -14.83
C GLU A 132 0.28 -0.17 -16.21
N LYS A 133 0.98 0.94 -16.32
CA LYS A 133 1.24 1.64 -17.58
C LYS A 133 2.73 1.93 -17.68
N LEU A 134 3.44 1.15 -18.48
CA LEU A 134 4.88 1.30 -18.66
C LEU A 134 5.15 2.18 -19.90
N PRO A 135 6.20 3.02 -19.89
CA PRO A 135 6.48 3.96 -20.97
C PRO A 135 6.75 3.29 -22.32
N ASP A 136 7.37 2.13 -22.30
CA ASP A 136 7.81 1.41 -23.51
C ASP A 136 6.83 0.31 -23.98
N VAL A 137 5.68 0.18 -23.28
CA VAL A 137 4.68 -0.84 -23.57
C VAL A 137 3.35 -0.16 -23.89
N THR A 138 2.81 -0.45 -25.06
CA THR A 138 1.51 0.12 -25.51
C THR A 138 0.33 -0.51 -24.79
N GLU A 139 0.51 -1.74 -24.28
CA GLU A 139 -0.54 -2.47 -23.58
C GLU A 139 -0.62 -2.04 -22.10
N VAL A 140 -1.79 -1.60 -21.67
CA VAL A 140 -2.08 -1.26 -20.28
C VAL A 140 -2.70 -2.46 -19.61
N ARG A 141 -2.02 -3.00 -18.59
CA ARG A 141 -2.59 -4.07 -17.76
C ARG A 141 -3.32 -3.46 -16.57
N ASN A 142 -4.53 -3.89 -16.30
CA ASN A 142 -5.30 -3.43 -15.16
C ASN A 142 -6.14 -4.53 -14.52
N VAL A 143 -6.43 -4.35 -13.23
CA VAL A 143 -7.31 -5.21 -12.45
C VAL A 143 -8.28 -4.34 -11.67
N GLN A 144 -9.55 -4.72 -11.65
CA GLN A 144 -10.58 -4.06 -10.88
C GLN A 144 -11.02 -4.96 -9.72
N LEU A 145 -10.96 -4.42 -8.53
CA LEU A 145 -11.38 -5.05 -7.29
C LEU A 145 -12.62 -4.34 -6.77
N MET A 146 -13.60 -5.12 -6.32
CA MET A 146 -14.77 -4.61 -5.63
C MET A 146 -14.65 -4.99 -4.16
N MET A 147 -14.69 -4.00 -3.29
CA MET A 147 -14.48 -4.17 -1.86
C MET A 147 -15.67 -3.63 -1.07
N ASP A 148 -16.19 -4.45 -0.19
CA ASP A 148 -17.09 -4.03 0.87
C ASP A 148 -16.31 -3.37 2.03
N PRO A 149 -16.97 -2.81 3.06
CA PRO A 149 -16.28 -2.18 4.18
C PRO A 149 -15.30 -3.11 4.91
N GLN A 150 -15.63 -4.38 5.04
CA GLN A 150 -14.80 -5.37 5.73
C GLN A 150 -13.51 -5.63 4.96
N LEU A 151 -13.59 -5.85 3.64
CA LEU A 151 -12.43 -6.04 2.78
C LEU A 151 -11.56 -4.78 2.71
N SER A 152 -12.18 -3.58 2.68
CA SER A 152 -11.46 -2.30 2.66
C SER A 152 -10.65 -2.10 3.94
N ASN A 153 -11.23 -2.38 5.10
CA ASN A 153 -10.53 -2.34 6.39
C ASN A 153 -9.42 -3.40 6.47
N GLY A 154 -9.69 -4.63 5.99
CA GLY A 154 -8.70 -5.69 5.91
C GLY A 154 -7.49 -5.30 5.05
N MET A 155 -7.73 -4.68 3.89
CA MET A 155 -6.66 -4.17 3.03
C MET A 155 -5.85 -3.06 3.70
N LEU A 156 -6.50 -2.10 4.36
CA LEU A 156 -5.84 -1.06 5.13
C LEU A 156 -4.91 -1.67 6.19
N GLN A 157 -5.39 -2.66 6.93
CA GLN A 157 -4.61 -3.33 7.96
C GLN A 157 -3.37 -4.04 7.38
N LEU A 158 -3.54 -4.77 6.27
CA LEU A 158 -2.42 -5.44 5.60
C LEU A 158 -1.39 -4.44 5.07
N LEU A 159 -1.84 -3.30 4.52
CA LEU A 159 -0.95 -2.22 4.07
C LEU A 159 -0.17 -1.61 5.24
N HIS A 160 -0.81 -1.37 6.40
CA HIS A 160 -0.14 -0.89 7.60
C HIS A 160 0.90 -1.88 8.13
N GLN A 161 0.60 -3.19 8.13
CA GLN A 161 1.57 -4.22 8.47
C GLN A 161 2.77 -4.23 7.53
N GLY A 162 2.53 -4.14 6.22
CA GLY A 162 3.58 -4.03 5.22
C GLY A 162 4.43 -2.77 5.39
N LEU A 163 3.81 -1.64 5.71
CA LEU A 163 4.49 -0.37 5.96
C LEU A 163 5.36 -0.43 7.22
N THR A 164 4.87 -1.09 8.28
CA THR A 164 5.66 -1.32 9.51
C THR A 164 6.86 -2.22 9.21
N ALA A 165 6.66 -3.30 8.47
CA ALA A 165 7.73 -4.21 8.09
C ALA A 165 8.80 -3.56 7.19
N SER A 166 8.40 -2.63 6.32
CA SER A 166 9.31 -1.91 5.42
C SER A 166 10.11 -0.81 6.08
N GLN A 167 9.69 -0.35 7.26
CA GLN A 167 10.30 0.79 7.98
C GLN A 167 10.36 2.09 7.16
N TRP A 168 9.53 2.23 6.12
CA TRP A 168 9.57 3.39 5.21
C TRP A 168 9.24 4.73 5.88
N LEU A 169 8.62 4.73 7.05
CA LEU A 169 8.32 5.93 7.83
C LEU A 169 9.45 6.30 8.81
N GLN A 170 10.40 5.39 9.04
CA GLN A 170 11.55 5.70 9.88
C GLN A 170 12.55 6.55 9.08
N LEU A 171 12.98 7.65 9.69
CA LEU A 171 14.12 8.38 9.16
C LEU A 171 15.36 7.50 9.36
N PRO A 172 16.25 7.39 8.35
CA PRO A 172 17.53 6.72 8.58
C PRO A 172 18.21 7.41 9.75
N ASP A 173 18.73 6.62 10.70
CA ASP A 173 19.58 7.11 11.78
C ASP A 173 20.80 7.74 11.13
N VAL A 174 20.74 9.05 10.88
CA VAL A 174 21.91 9.80 10.42
C VAL A 174 22.78 9.92 11.66
N PRO A 175 23.95 9.25 11.73
CA PRO A 175 24.85 9.44 12.86
C PRO A 175 25.08 10.93 12.99
N ALA A 176 24.85 11.46 14.19
CA ALA A 176 25.02 12.87 14.48
C ALA A 176 26.42 13.29 13.99
N MET A 177 26.49 14.31 13.12
CA MET A 177 27.73 14.82 12.56
C MET A 177 28.67 15.42 13.64
N ASP A 178 28.37 15.23 14.92
CA ASP A 178 29.22 15.67 16.05
C ASP A 178 30.55 14.93 16.16
N SER A 179 30.75 13.84 15.41
CA SER A 179 32.05 13.14 15.41
C SER A 179 33.09 13.69 14.40
N LEU A 180 32.73 14.68 13.58
CA LEU A 180 33.67 15.30 12.64
C LEU A 180 34.36 16.55 13.18
N ALA A 181 34.05 17.01 14.40
CA ALA A 181 34.66 18.19 15.03
C ALA A 181 35.96 17.90 15.79
N SER A 182 36.50 16.66 15.74
CA SER A 182 37.74 16.28 16.44
C SER A 182 38.85 15.80 15.48
N VAL A 183 38.90 16.32 14.24
CA VAL A 183 40.11 16.26 13.49
C VAL A 183 40.87 17.53 13.78
N GLU A 184 41.69 17.42 14.84
CA GLU A 184 42.70 18.35 15.25
C GLU A 184 43.58 18.75 14.04
N ALA A 185 43.84 20.04 13.92
CA ALA A 185 44.59 20.67 12.88
C ALA A 185 45.97 19.97 12.74
N ALA A 186 46.11 19.11 11.77
CA ALA A 186 47.40 18.64 11.27
C ALA A 186 47.75 19.44 10.01
N ASP A 187 48.92 20.04 10.06
CA ASP A 187 49.62 20.87 9.10
C ASP A 187 49.39 20.54 7.60
N PRO A 188 49.22 21.52 6.71
CA PRO A 188 48.93 21.26 5.30
C PRO A 188 50.21 20.86 4.56
N ALA A 189 50.51 19.58 4.47
CA ALA A 189 51.39 19.05 3.47
C ALA A 189 50.58 18.78 2.20
N GLU A 190 50.87 19.51 1.13
CA GLU A 190 50.24 19.35 -0.20
C GLU A 190 50.31 17.89 -0.67
N PRO A 191 49.16 17.26 -1.00
CA PRO A 191 49.20 16.01 -1.73
C PRO A 191 49.24 16.29 -3.23
N ALA A 192 50.28 15.81 -3.87
CA ALA A 192 50.43 15.78 -5.31
C ALA A 192 49.20 15.16 -5.97
N LEU A 193 48.57 15.89 -6.89
CA LEU A 193 47.48 15.44 -7.73
C LEU A 193 47.93 14.29 -8.63
N ASP A 194 47.43 13.08 -8.39
CA ASP A 194 47.55 11.96 -9.29
C ASP A 194 46.38 12.02 -10.33
N PRO A 195 46.66 12.28 -11.63
CA PRO A 195 45.66 12.51 -12.65
C PRO A 195 44.98 11.23 -13.19
N ALA A 196 45.23 10.06 -12.61
CA ALA A 196 44.83 8.79 -13.21
C ALA A 196 43.66 8.04 -12.54
N ARG A 197 42.94 8.63 -11.57
CA ARG A 197 41.76 7.95 -10.98
C ARG A 197 40.46 8.48 -11.52
N PRO A 198 39.67 7.67 -12.23
CA PRO A 198 38.32 8.05 -12.61
C PRO A 198 37.41 8.18 -11.35
N LYS A 199 36.75 9.34 -11.21
CA LYS A 199 35.74 9.55 -10.19
C LYS A 199 34.45 8.90 -10.64
N TYR A 200 34.07 7.77 -10.05
CA TYR A 200 32.74 7.20 -10.16
C TYR A 200 31.95 7.59 -8.92
N LEU A 201 30.80 8.24 -9.14
CA LEU A 201 29.74 8.42 -8.13
C LEU A 201 28.76 7.27 -8.31
N ASN A 202 28.64 6.44 -7.30
CA ASN A 202 27.50 5.52 -7.15
C ASN A 202 26.37 6.21 -6.39
#